data_15a1156337c8332b67cdd230c8f09f7b
#
_entry.id   15a1156337c8332b67cdd230c8f09f7b
#
_cell.length_a   1.000
_cell.length_b   1.000
_cell.length_c   1.000
_cell.angle_alpha   90.00
_cell.angle_beta   90.00
_cell.angle_gamma   90.00
#
_symmetry.space_group_name_H-M   'P 1'
#
loop_
_entity.id
_entity.type
_entity.pdbx_description
1 polymer ?
#
loop_
_entity_poly.entity_id
_entity_poly.type
_entity_poly.pdbx_seq_one_letter_code
_entity_poly.pdbx_strand_id
1 'polypeptide(L)'
;QETMPTGSTSYTLAETNEDTGVFTGEFLLKGFNDGTIFTTARTSTSSTGNTDGTIKTAGQTDGITVSYEYTDGSVTLASALIAWNIGEISFSDSSVSPGGSTTITLVDGDLDTNPDVVNTKSGAVFSDSDSGGIQITLHETGEATGVFETVVFFTADDKSTGSLLRVSEGDTVTVEYTDQTLPEPYEQSDTLTLAATT
;
A
#
# COMPACT_ATOMS: atom_id res chain seq x y z
N GLN A 1 -19.66 34.69 4.43
CA GLN A 1 -18.60 33.79 3.96
C GLN A 1 -17.96 33.19 5.20
N GLU A 2 -18.42 32.00 5.57
CA GLU A 2 -17.79 31.24 6.65
C GLU A 2 -16.37 30.86 6.23
N THR A 3 -15.42 31.20 7.05
CA THR A 3 -14.03 30.77 6.82
C THR A 3 -13.92 29.29 7.14
N MET A 4 -13.56 28.48 6.16
CA MET A 4 -13.26 27.07 6.38
C MET A 4 -12.24 26.90 7.52
N PRO A 5 -12.37 25.86 8.34
CA PRO A 5 -11.40 25.57 9.37
C PRO A 5 -9.98 25.45 8.78
N THR A 6 -9.00 25.85 9.56
CA THR A 6 -7.59 25.69 9.17
C THR A 6 -7.31 24.20 8.87
N GLY A 7 -6.81 23.90 7.70
CA GLY A 7 -6.55 22.53 7.25
C GLY A 7 -7.64 21.91 6.37
N SER A 8 -8.73 22.62 6.07
CA SER A 8 -9.75 22.16 5.14
C SER A 8 -9.39 22.49 3.68
N THR A 9 -9.84 21.64 2.78
CA THR A 9 -9.68 21.79 1.33
C THR A 9 -11.02 21.66 0.66
N SER A 10 -11.30 22.49 -0.34
CA SER A 10 -12.50 22.37 -1.16
C SER A 10 -12.26 21.39 -2.30
N TYR A 11 -13.18 20.45 -2.43
CA TYR A 11 -13.22 19.51 -3.55
C TYR A 11 -14.46 19.74 -4.39
N THR A 12 -14.33 19.50 -5.71
CA THR A 12 -15.46 19.53 -6.61
C THR A 12 -15.95 18.09 -6.80
N LEU A 13 -17.22 17.87 -6.52
CA LEU A 13 -17.88 16.62 -6.82
C LEU A 13 -18.51 16.72 -8.21
N ALA A 14 -18.43 15.66 -8.99
CA ALA A 14 -19.07 15.53 -10.30
C ALA A 14 -20.35 14.71 -10.19
N GLU A 15 -21.40 15.15 -10.87
CA GLU A 15 -22.63 14.36 -10.97
C GLU A 15 -22.36 13.08 -11.78
N THR A 16 -22.87 11.95 -11.29
CA THR A 16 -22.56 10.62 -11.86
C THR A 16 -23.17 10.43 -13.25
N ASN A 17 -24.26 11.11 -13.57
CA ASN A 17 -24.90 11.16 -14.88
C ASN A 17 -25.87 12.36 -14.90
N GLU A 18 -26.44 12.66 -16.07
CA GLU A 18 -27.44 13.71 -16.20
C GLU A 18 -28.64 13.47 -15.26
N ASP A 19 -28.99 14.48 -14.45
CA ASP A 19 -30.20 14.52 -13.63
C ASP A 19 -30.32 13.42 -12.55
N THR A 20 -29.20 12.91 -12.02
CA THR A 20 -29.22 11.88 -10.96
C THR A 20 -29.33 12.47 -9.56
N GLY A 21 -28.86 13.69 -9.34
CA GLY A 21 -28.70 14.28 -8.02
C GLY A 21 -27.65 13.57 -7.16
N VAL A 22 -26.86 12.64 -7.74
CA VAL A 22 -25.79 11.90 -7.06
C VAL A 22 -24.44 12.44 -7.54
N PHE A 23 -23.67 12.97 -6.60
CA PHE A 23 -22.35 13.55 -6.86
C PHE A 23 -21.26 12.72 -6.21
N THR A 24 -20.19 12.44 -6.93
CA THR A 24 -19.04 11.69 -6.46
C THR A 24 -17.75 12.46 -6.69
N GLY A 25 -16.74 12.14 -5.91
CA GLY A 25 -15.39 12.64 -6.05
C GLY A 25 -14.44 11.72 -5.31
N GLU A 26 -13.19 11.65 -5.78
CA GLU A 26 -12.15 10.83 -5.23
C GLU A 26 -11.01 11.71 -4.72
N PHE A 27 -10.36 11.25 -3.69
CA PHE A 27 -9.15 11.86 -3.17
C PHE A 27 -8.20 10.77 -2.67
N LEU A 28 -6.91 10.98 -2.86
CA LEU A 28 -5.87 10.08 -2.39
C LEU A 28 -5.45 10.45 -0.97
N LEU A 29 -5.30 9.44 -0.13
CA LEU A 29 -4.71 9.59 1.18
C LEU A 29 -3.20 9.46 1.07
N LYS A 30 -2.47 10.46 1.54
CA LYS A 30 -1.01 10.43 1.58
C LYS A 30 -0.52 10.67 2.99
N GLY A 31 0.55 10.04 3.34
CA GLY A 31 1.38 10.52 4.41
C GLY A 31 1.58 9.68 5.60
N PHE A 32 1.09 8.47 5.77
CA PHE A 32 1.62 7.72 6.91
C PHE A 32 3.01 7.20 6.57
N ASN A 33 3.19 6.51 5.57
CA ASN A 33 4.49 6.16 4.98
C ASN A 33 4.23 5.91 3.51
N ASP A 34 4.19 6.96 2.71
CA ASP A 34 3.87 6.85 1.29
C ASP A 34 4.97 6.15 0.47
N GLY A 35 5.80 5.35 1.14
CA GLY A 35 6.80 4.47 0.53
C GLY A 35 7.94 5.17 -0.18
N THR A 36 7.78 6.41 -0.51
CA THR A 36 8.81 7.19 -1.17
C THR A 36 9.65 7.96 -0.19
N ILE A 37 9.18 8.13 1.07
CA ILE A 37 9.72 9.26 1.80
C ILE A 37 9.56 9.09 3.30
N PHE A 38 10.34 8.18 3.84
CA PHE A 38 10.64 8.19 5.25
C PHE A 38 11.48 9.37 5.72
N THR A 39 11.84 10.29 4.83
CA THR A 39 12.77 11.38 5.13
C THR A 39 12.11 12.69 5.50
N THR A 40 10.80 12.80 5.35
CA THR A 40 10.08 14.01 5.80
C THR A 40 9.10 13.63 6.88
N ALA A 41 9.40 14.06 8.11
CA ALA A 41 8.42 14.05 9.18
C ALA A 41 7.11 14.63 8.63
N ARG A 42 6.02 13.86 8.74
CA ARG A 42 4.71 14.36 8.41
C ARG A 42 4.42 15.55 9.28
N THR A 43 4.36 16.69 8.68
CA THR A 43 3.76 17.82 9.34
C THR A 43 2.26 17.69 9.12
N SER A 44 1.56 17.36 10.19
CA SER A 44 0.10 17.25 10.29
C SER A 44 -0.65 18.52 9.91
N THR A 45 0.02 19.50 9.41
CA THR A 45 -0.53 20.81 9.17
C THR A 45 -0.25 21.27 7.75
N SER A 46 -0.86 20.63 6.78
CA SER A 46 -1.16 21.39 5.60
C SER A 46 -2.39 22.23 5.91
N SER A 47 -2.16 23.40 6.44
CA SER A 47 -3.19 24.43 6.60
C SER A 47 -3.59 25.06 5.25
N THR A 48 -2.96 24.67 4.18
CA THR A 48 -3.32 25.05 2.81
C THR A 48 -3.85 23.80 2.13
N GLY A 49 -5.14 23.78 1.89
CA GLY A 49 -5.76 22.73 1.12
C GLY A 49 -5.00 22.51 -0.18
N ASN A 50 -4.69 21.27 -0.45
CA ASN A 50 -4.11 20.86 -1.71
C ASN A 50 -5.25 20.65 -2.70
N THR A 51 -5.17 21.27 -3.85
CA THR A 51 -6.18 21.15 -4.91
C THR A 51 -5.85 20.05 -5.92
N ASP A 52 -4.82 19.24 -5.64
CA ASP A 52 -4.38 18.15 -6.49
C ASP A 52 -5.10 16.81 -6.23
N GLY A 53 -6.12 16.81 -5.41
CA GLY A 53 -6.87 15.59 -5.08
C GLY A 53 -6.24 14.76 -3.98
N THR A 54 -5.24 15.27 -3.24
CA THR A 54 -4.59 14.54 -2.16
C THR A 54 -4.89 15.13 -0.78
N ILE A 55 -5.14 14.26 0.20
CA ILE A 55 -5.26 14.62 1.61
C ILE A 55 -4.13 13.96 2.38
N LYS A 56 -3.40 14.77 3.16
CA LYS A 56 -2.36 14.25 4.04
C LYS A 56 -2.96 13.82 5.36
N THR A 57 -2.63 12.59 5.76
CA THR A 57 -2.96 12.06 7.08
C THR A 57 -1.80 12.28 8.02
N ALA A 58 -2.07 12.53 9.28
CA ALA A 58 -1.04 12.87 10.28
C ALA A 58 -0.74 11.73 11.24
N GLY A 59 -1.60 10.75 11.38
CA GLY A 59 -1.47 9.69 12.36
C GLY A 59 -2.13 8.39 11.92
N GLN A 60 -1.93 7.38 12.75
CA GLN A 60 -2.47 6.04 12.53
C GLN A 60 -3.98 5.96 12.75
N THR A 61 -4.55 6.95 13.44
CA THR A 61 -5.98 7.01 13.81
C THR A 61 -6.63 8.31 13.41
N ASP A 62 -6.17 8.90 12.32
CA ASP A 62 -6.77 10.14 11.81
C ASP A 62 -8.19 9.92 11.31
N GLY A 63 -9.03 10.92 11.53
CA GLY A 63 -10.37 10.98 10.96
C GLY A 63 -10.46 11.98 9.82
N ILE A 64 -11.26 11.63 8.82
CA ILE A 64 -11.65 12.54 7.76
C ILE A 64 -13.07 12.95 7.96
N THR A 65 -13.35 14.26 7.88
CA THR A 65 -14.70 14.80 7.90
C THR A 65 -14.95 15.56 6.60
N VAL A 66 -15.98 15.16 5.89
CA VAL A 66 -16.49 15.85 4.72
C VAL A 66 -17.70 16.69 5.14
N SER A 67 -17.72 17.95 4.74
CA SER A 67 -18.83 18.87 4.97
C SER A 67 -19.38 19.38 3.65
N TYR A 68 -20.68 19.38 3.52
CA TYR A 68 -21.39 19.95 2.38
C TYR A 68 -22.40 20.99 2.85
N GLU A 69 -22.25 22.22 2.39
CA GLU A 69 -23.23 23.28 2.63
C GLU A 69 -24.22 23.32 1.47
N TYR A 70 -25.49 23.00 1.75
CA TYR A 70 -26.54 22.93 0.73
C TYR A 70 -27.43 24.17 0.70
N THR A 71 -27.37 25.02 1.74
CA THR A 71 -27.98 26.34 1.78
C THR A 71 -27.25 27.17 2.82
N ASP A 72 -27.38 28.48 2.75
CA ASP A 72 -26.69 29.42 3.64
C ASP A 72 -26.83 29.04 5.12
N GLY A 73 -25.73 28.68 5.76
CA GLY A 73 -25.62 28.20 7.13
C GLY A 73 -26.18 26.80 7.42
N SER A 74 -26.55 26.02 6.40
CA SER A 74 -27.05 24.65 6.56
C SER A 74 -26.01 23.64 6.00
N VAL A 75 -25.40 22.86 6.90
CA VAL A 75 -24.31 21.94 6.57
C VAL A 75 -24.71 20.52 6.91
N THR A 76 -24.37 19.57 6.04
CA THR A 76 -24.36 18.15 6.36
C THR A 76 -22.94 17.65 6.47
N LEU A 77 -22.71 16.69 7.37
CA LEU A 77 -21.39 16.13 7.67
C LEU A 77 -21.39 14.64 7.52
N ALA A 78 -20.27 14.11 7.02
CA ALA A 78 -19.95 12.69 7.07
C ALA A 78 -18.49 12.53 7.53
N SER A 79 -18.22 11.51 8.35
CA SER A 79 -16.87 11.25 8.85
C SER A 79 -16.51 9.80 8.67
N ALA A 80 -15.24 9.53 8.40
CA ALA A 80 -14.64 8.21 8.36
C ALA A 80 -13.31 8.22 9.13
N LEU A 81 -12.98 7.09 9.72
CA LEU A 81 -11.65 6.85 10.29
C LEU A 81 -10.75 6.26 9.22
N ILE A 82 -9.50 6.66 9.26
CA ILE A 82 -8.44 6.03 8.47
C ILE A 82 -7.98 4.81 9.27
N ALA A 83 -7.97 3.66 8.63
CA ALA A 83 -7.44 2.43 9.18
C ALA A 83 -6.24 1.99 8.34
N TRP A 84 -5.18 1.58 9.02
CA TRP A 84 -4.00 0.97 8.42
C TRP A 84 -4.07 -0.53 8.64
N ASN A 85 -3.41 -1.29 7.79
CA ASN A 85 -3.42 -2.74 7.82
C ASN A 85 -2.03 -3.28 8.12
N ILE A 86 -1.95 -4.54 8.50
CA ILE A 86 -0.71 -5.31 8.49
C ILE A 86 -0.73 -6.14 7.23
N GLY A 87 0.29 -6.02 6.41
CA GLY A 87 0.41 -6.80 5.18
C GLY A 87 0.52 -8.31 5.46
N GLU A 88 0.18 -9.13 4.46
CA GLU A 88 0.32 -10.59 4.51
C GLU A 88 1.05 -11.05 3.26
N ILE A 89 2.12 -11.85 3.43
CA ILE A 89 2.89 -12.42 2.33
C ILE A 89 2.85 -13.94 2.34
N SER A 90 2.73 -14.55 1.17
CA SER A 90 2.57 -15.99 1.04
C SER A 90 3.14 -16.53 -0.28
N PHE A 91 3.41 -17.84 -0.30
CA PHE A 91 3.66 -18.62 -1.51
C PHE A 91 2.40 -19.36 -1.94
N SER A 92 2.19 -19.51 -3.25
CA SER A 92 1.09 -20.34 -3.78
C SER A 92 1.29 -21.84 -3.53
N ASP A 93 2.54 -22.27 -3.41
CA ASP A 93 2.91 -23.67 -3.27
C ASP A 93 3.60 -23.92 -1.93
N SER A 94 3.26 -25.02 -1.29
CA SER A 94 3.87 -25.47 -0.02
C SER A 94 5.17 -26.23 -0.22
N SER A 95 5.58 -26.49 -1.46
CA SER A 95 6.87 -27.07 -1.81
C SER A 95 7.20 -26.74 -3.25
N VAL A 96 8.48 -26.52 -3.52
CA VAL A 96 9.00 -26.16 -4.83
C VAL A 96 10.13 -27.12 -5.23
N SER A 97 10.46 -27.18 -6.52
CA SER A 97 11.55 -27.99 -7.04
C SER A 97 12.43 -27.21 -7.99
N PRO A 98 13.72 -27.55 -8.11
CA PRO A 98 14.57 -27.00 -9.17
C PRO A 98 13.94 -27.19 -10.55
N GLY A 99 13.94 -26.13 -11.37
CA GLY A 99 13.26 -26.10 -12.66
C GLY A 99 11.77 -25.77 -12.61
N GLY A 100 11.19 -25.64 -11.40
CA GLY A 100 9.82 -25.17 -11.16
C GLY A 100 9.75 -23.67 -10.91
N SER A 101 8.55 -23.22 -10.55
CA SER A 101 8.26 -21.85 -10.15
C SER A 101 7.15 -21.83 -9.13
N THR A 102 7.02 -20.72 -8.42
CA THR A 102 5.89 -20.42 -7.51
C THR A 102 5.49 -18.98 -7.65
N THR A 103 4.24 -18.68 -7.34
CA THR A 103 3.76 -17.31 -7.23
C THR A 103 3.89 -16.86 -5.78
N ILE A 104 4.39 -15.65 -5.59
CA ILE A 104 4.40 -14.94 -4.32
C ILE A 104 3.28 -13.91 -4.39
N THR A 105 2.42 -13.92 -3.37
CA THR A 105 1.33 -12.96 -3.21
C THR A 105 1.55 -12.16 -1.93
N LEU A 106 1.49 -10.84 -2.05
CA LEU A 106 1.47 -9.88 -0.95
C LEU A 106 0.11 -9.17 -0.97
N VAL A 107 -0.59 -9.20 0.14
CA VAL A 107 -1.85 -8.47 0.34
C VAL A 107 -1.60 -7.35 1.34
N ASP A 108 -1.67 -6.12 0.86
CA ASP A 108 -1.50 -4.94 1.69
C ASP A 108 -2.18 -3.75 0.99
N GLY A 109 -3.36 -3.40 1.49
CA GLY A 109 -4.16 -2.31 0.93
C GLY A 109 -3.52 -0.93 1.07
N ASP A 110 -2.59 -0.77 2.01
CA ASP A 110 -1.92 0.50 2.26
C ASP A 110 -0.86 0.82 1.19
N LEU A 111 -0.50 -0.16 0.38
CA LEU A 111 0.41 -0.04 -0.74
C LEU A 111 -0.26 0.42 -2.04
N ASP A 112 -1.59 0.38 -2.11
CA ASP A 112 -2.32 1.06 -3.18
C ASP A 112 -2.29 2.57 -2.94
N THR A 113 -1.22 3.18 -3.42
CA THR A 113 -0.97 4.62 -3.25
C THR A 113 -1.55 5.47 -4.37
N ASN A 114 -2.03 4.84 -5.41
CA ASN A 114 -2.72 5.48 -6.53
C ASN A 114 -3.66 4.49 -7.23
N PRO A 115 -4.97 4.58 -6.99
CA PRO A 115 -5.97 3.64 -7.55
C PRO A 115 -6.15 3.72 -9.08
N ASP A 116 -5.48 4.64 -9.75
CA ASP A 116 -5.53 4.80 -11.22
C ASP A 116 -4.37 4.09 -11.94
N VAL A 117 -3.47 3.42 -11.21
CA VAL A 117 -2.29 2.76 -11.78
C VAL A 117 -1.92 1.49 -11.02
N VAL A 118 -1.40 0.51 -11.73
CA VAL A 118 -0.81 -0.69 -11.12
C VAL A 118 0.45 -0.30 -10.35
N ASN A 119 0.39 -0.40 -9.03
CA ASN A 119 1.51 -0.09 -8.14
C ASN A 119 2.51 -1.25 -8.09
N THR A 120 3.73 -0.97 -7.61
CA THR A 120 4.78 -1.99 -7.45
C THR A 120 5.43 -1.93 -6.08
N LYS A 121 5.86 -3.10 -5.59
CA LYS A 121 6.59 -3.20 -4.32
C LYS A 121 7.81 -4.11 -4.48
N SER A 122 8.91 -3.74 -3.83
CA SER A 122 10.11 -4.57 -3.77
C SER A 122 10.09 -5.50 -2.57
N GLY A 123 10.61 -6.71 -2.76
CA GLY A 123 10.83 -7.71 -1.74
C GLY A 123 12.12 -8.48 -2.00
N ALA A 124 12.46 -9.39 -1.12
CA ALA A 124 13.61 -10.27 -1.25
C ALA A 124 13.20 -11.73 -1.09
N VAL A 125 13.81 -12.62 -1.87
CA VAL A 125 13.62 -14.08 -1.75
C VAL A 125 14.99 -14.72 -1.66
N PHE A 126 15.15 -15.64 -0.73
CA PHE A 126 16.39 -16.37 -0.50
C PHE A 126 16.13 -17.84 -0.11
N SER A 127 17.14 -18.66 -0.22
CA SER A 127 17.11 -20.07 0.17
C SER A 127 18.25 -20.40 1.13
N ASP A 128 18.19 -21.57 1.76
CA ASP A 128 19.29 -22.06 2.60
C ASP A 128 20.60 -22.19 1.80
N SER A 129 20.51 -22.57 0.52
CA SER A 129 21.68 -22.67 -0.38
C SER A 129 22.14 -21.32 -0.94
N ASP A 130 21.33 -20.28 -0.89
CA ASP A 130 21.68 -18.93 -1.33
C ASP A 130 21.04 -17.88 -0.41
N SER A 131 21.73 -17.61 0.69
CA SER A 131 21.31 -16.62 1.69
C SER A 131 21.37 -15.16 1.19
N GLY A 132 22.07 -14.90 0.08
CA GLY A 132 22.06 -13.59 -0.58
C GLY A 132 20.81 -13.36 -1.40
N GLY A 133 20.24 -14.44 -1.92
CA GLY A 133 18.97 -14.46 -2.61
C GLY A 133 18.89 -13.55 -3.83
N ILE A 134 17.66 -13.21 -4.17
CA ILE A 134 17.32 -12.29 -5.26
C ILE A 134 16.38 -11.20 -4.80
N GLN A 135 16.49 -10.02 -5.38
CA GLN A 135 15.48 -8.98 -5.24
C GLN A 135 14.35 -9.24 -6.23
N ILE A 136 13.14 -9.12 -5.77
CA ILE A 136 11.93 -9.27 -6.58
C ILE A 136 11.15 -7.96 -6.62
N THR A 137 10.36 -7.80 -7.69
CA THR A 137 9.36 -6.75 -7.79
C THR A 137 8.00 -7.42 -7.89
N LEU A 138 7.13 -7.12 -6.94
CA LEU A 138 5.74 -7.52 -6.97
C LEU A 138 4.95 -6.41 -7.69
N HIS A 139 4.03 -6.80 -8.54
CA HIS A 139 3.15 -5.91 -9.28
C HIS A 139 1.73 -6.10 -8.79
N GLU A 140 1.03 -5.01 -8.60
CA GLU A 140 -0.38 -5.07 -8.25
C GLU A 140 -1.18 -5.79 -9.35
N THR A 141 -2.16 -6.58 -8.95
CA THR A 141 -2.96 -7.41 -9.87
C THR A 141 -3.99 -6.62 -10.67
N GLY A 142 -4.22 -5.37 -10.29
CA GLY A 142 -5.10 -4.40 -10.94
C GLY A 142 -4.84 -3.01 -10.38
N GLU A 143 -5.56 -2.01 -10.85
CA GLU A 143 -5.31 -0.59 -10.52
C GLU A 143 -5.72 -0.17 -9.10
N ALA A 144 -6.45 -0.98 -8.35
CA ALA A 144 -6.89 -0.65 -6.99
C ALA A 144 -7.22 -1.91 -6.20
N THR A 145 -6.29 -2.85 -6.14
CA THR A 145 -6.55 -4.15 -5.50
C THR A 145 -5.87 -4.30 -4.16
N GLY A 146 -4.75 -3.60 -3.92
CA GLY A 146 -3.88 -3.84 -2.76
C GLY A 146 -3.30 -5.26 -2.72
N VAL A 147 -3.37 -6.00 -3.83
CA VAL A 147 -2.85 -7.36 -3.98
C VAL A 147 -1.74 -7.36 -5.01
N PHE A 148 -0.56 -7.76 -4.60
CA PHE A 148 0.65 -7.72 -5.40
C PHE A 148 1.18 -9.12 -5.63
N GLU A 149 1.60 -9.43 -6.86
CA GLU A 149 2.10 -10.75 -7.23
C GLU A 149 3.39 -10.68 -8.03
N THR A 150 4.17 -11.73 -7.92
CA THR A 150 5.31 -12.01 -8.78
C THR A 150 5.56 -13.51 -8.85
N VAL A 151 6.25 -13.96 -9.90
CA VAL A 151 6.65 -15.35 -10.06
C VAL A 151 8.17 -15.47 -9.88
N VAL A 152 8.57 -16.41 -9.04
CA VAL A 152 9.97 -16.79 -8.84
C VAL A 152 10.19 -18.17 -9.41
N PHE A 153 11.30 -18.33 -10.14
CA PHE A 153 11.75 -19.58 -10.71
C PHE A 153 12.89 -20.16 -9.90
N PHE A 154 13.06 -21.47 -9.92
CA PHE A 154 14.07 -22.17 -9.15
C PHE A 154 15.08 -22.90 -10.04
N THR A 155 16.33 -22.90 -9.63
CA THR A 155 17.41 -23.59 -10.34
C THR A 155 18.32 -24.36 -9.40
N ALA A 156 18.87 -25.48 -9.88
CA ALA A 156 19.97 -26.19 -9.23
C ALA A 156 21.36 -25.67 -9.66
N ASP A 157 21.43 -24.65 -10.52
CA ASP A 157 22.69 -24.04 -10.94
C ASP A 157 23.40 -23.37 -9.75
N ASP A 158 24.70 -23.17 -9.88
CA ASP A 158 25.54 -22.65 -8.80
C ASP A 158 25.24 -21.18 -8.41
N LYS A 159 24.38 -20.47 -9.13
CA LYS A 159 24.08 -19.05 -8.90
C LYS A 159 22.64 -18.70 -9.18
N SER A 160 22.08 -17.86 -8.32
CA SER A 160 20.87 -17.10 -8.60
C SER A 160 21.13 -16.00 -9.63
N THR A 161 20.13 -15.71 -10.46
CA THR A 161 20.23 -14.67 -11.50
C THR A 161 18.85 -14.15 -11.90
N GLY A 162 18.64 -12.84 -11.84
CA GLY A 162 17.33 -12.23 -12.17
C GLY A 162 16.23 -12.74 -11.26
N SER A 163 15.20 -13.37 -11.83
CA SER A 163 14.09 -14.00 -11.10
C SER A 163 14.29 -15.49 -10.81
N LEU A 164 15.51 -16.02 -11.04
CA LEU A 164 15.87 -17.41 -10.89
C LEU A 164 16.67 -17.60 -9.59
N LEU A 165 16.08 -18.21 -8.58
CA LEU A 165 16.70 -18.49 -7.28
C LEU A 165 17.35 -19.86 -7.28
N ARG A 166 18.60 -19.94 -6.80
CA ARG A 166 19.28 -21.21 -6.55
C ARG A 166 18.65 -21.93 -5.36
N VAL A 167 18.37 -23.22 -5.52
CA VAL A 167 17.86 -24.10 -4.48
C VAL A 167 18.51 -25.48 -4.56
N SER A 168 18.55 -26.17 -3.43
CA SER A 168 18.94 -27.58 -3.31
C SER A 168 17.82 -28.38 -2.65
N GLU A 169 17.86 -29.69 -2.80
CA GLU A 169 16.89 -30.58 -2.11
C GLU A 169 17.01 -30.39 -0.59
N GLY A 170 15.89 -30.10 0.05
CA GLY A 170 15.78 -29.87 1.49
C GLY A 170 15.97 -28.44 1.94
N ASP A 171 16.21 -27.51 1.00
CA ASP A 171 16.25 -26.07 1.31
C ASP A 171 14.86 -25.57 1.71
N THR A 172 14.87 -24.61 2.64
CA THR A 172 13.74 -23.74 2.87
C THR A 172 13.90 -22.49 1.99
N VAL A 173 12.85 -22.13 1.29
CA VAL A 173 12.79 -20.84 0.56
C VAL A 173 11.99 -19.84 1.41
N THR A 174 12.55 -18.66 1.59
CA THR A 174 11.92 -17.59 2.36
C THR A 174 11.75 -16.35 1.49
N VAL A 175 10.58 -15.75 1.54
CA VAL A 175 10.31 -14.40 1.02
C VAL A 175 10.12 -13.45 2.17
N GLU A 176 10.67 -12.24 2.04
CA GLU A 176 10.52 -11.17 3.01
C GLU A 176 10.00 -9.89 2.37
N TYR A 177 9.13 -9.24 3.11
CA TYR A 177 8.58 -7.93 2.84
C TYR A 177 8.59 -7.10 4.13
N THR A 178 8.96 -5.84 4.05
CA THR A 178 8.89 -4.92 5.19
C THR A 178 7.70 -4.00 5.04
N ASP A 179 6.73 -4.18 5.95
CA ASP A 179 5.59 -3.31 6.14
C ASP A 179 6.00 -2.09 6.97
N GLN A 180 5.63 -0.93 6.50
CA GLN A 180 6.00 0.36 7.07
C GLN A 180 4.77 1.20 7.40
N THR A 181 3.58 0.67 7.17
CA THR A 181 2.28 1.34 7.35
C THR A 181 1.45 0.61 8.40
N LEU A 182 2.01 0.46 9.59
CA LEU A 182 1.43 -0.36 10.65
C LEU A 182 0.31 0.38 11.41
N PRO A 183 -0.79 -0.33 11.81
CA PRO A 183 -1.83 0.23 12.66
C PRO A 183 -1.36 0.38 14.12
N GLU A 184 -2.15 1.06 14.97
CA GLU A 184 -1.94 0.98 16.41
C GLU A 184 -1.99 -0.49 16.91
N PRO A 185 -1.16 -0.90 17.87
CA PRO A 185 -0.37 -0.07 18.79
C PRO A 185 1.08 0.22 18.34
N TYR A 186 1.42 -0.04 17.09
CA TYR A 186 2.75 0.28 16.59
C TYR A 186 2.98 1.79 16.55
N GLU A 187 4.22 2.21 16.76
CA GLU A 187 4.61 3.60 16.59
C GLU A 187 4.79 3.93 15.08
N GLN A 188 4.65 5.19 14.73
CA GLN A 188 4.78 5.63 13.34
C GLN A 188 6.14 5.30 12.70
N SER A 189 7.19 5.16 13.50
CA SER A 189 8.54 4.81 13.05
C SER A 189 8.79 3.31 13.01
N ASP A 190 7.85 2.50 13.50
CA ASP A 190 8.00 1.06 13.51
C ASP A 190 7.87 0.48 12.10
N THR A 191 8.51 -0.63 11.90
CA THR A 191 8.41 -1.44 10.71
C THR A 191 8.28 -2.91 11.11
N LEU A 192 7.53 -3.68 10.35
CA LEU A 192 7.35 -5.10 10.57
C LEU A 192 7.85 -5.87 9.35
N THR A 193 8.85 -6.72 9.54
CA THR A 193 9.26 -7.65 8.48
C THR A 193 8.36 -8.87 8.53
N LEU A 194 7.65 -9.09 7.47
CA LEU A 194 6.80 -10.24 7.23
C LEU A 194 7.56 -11.26 6.40
N ALA A 195 7.44 -12.54 6.73
CA ALA A 195 8.10 -13.61 6.01
C ALA A 195 7.16 -14.79 5.80
N ALA A 196 7.29 -15.43 4.63
CA ALA A 196 6.68 -16.73 4.34
C ALA A 196 7.75 -17.72 3.91
N THR A 197 7.52 -19.00 4.16
CA THR A 197 8.47 -20.08 3.81
C THR A 197 7.75 -21.21 3.08
N THR A 198 8.49 -21.89 2.19
CA THR A 198 8.02 -23.08 1.46
C THR A 198 9.17 -24.06 1.27
#